data_d9600b254f4a0f77eb60460a93d403e7
#
_entry.id   d9600b254f4a0f77eb60460a93d403e7
#
_cell.length_a   1.000
_cell.length_b   1.000
_cell.length_c   1.000
_cell.angle_alpha   90.00
_cell.angle_beta   90.00
_cell.angle_gamma   90.00
#
_symmetry.space_group_name_H-M   'P 1'
#
loop_
_entity.id
_entity.type
_entity.pdbx_description
1 polymer ?
#
loop_
_entity_poly.entity_id
_entity_poly.type
_entity_poly.pdbx_seq_one_letter_code
_entity_poly.pdbx_strand_id
1 'polypeptide(L)'
;VEQLDSAIKEKYKSHEGYAKAYKKALNKEKELFSYLNEDNATQSEVDGKSKDLSKAYKEMNNKFNAYSKAIEKVKREKQEVDQLK
;
A
#
# COMPACT_ATOMS: atom_id res chain seq x y z
N VAL A 1 14.79 -8.22 -22.40
CA VAL A 1 14.19 -9.37 -21.73
C VAL A 1 14.53 -9.39 -20.25
N GLU A 2 15.79 -9.24 -19.86
CA GLU A 2 16.19 -9.17 -18.46
C GLU A 2 15.56 -7.98 -17.75
N GLN A 3 15.47 -6.82 -18.41
CA GLN A 3 14.85 -5.63 -17.85
C GLN A 3 13.36 -5.84 -17.63
N LEU A 4 12.69 -6.53 -18.54
CA LEU A 4 11.29 -6.86 -18.38
C LEU A 4 11.08 -7.83 -17.21
N ASP A 5 11.91 -8.85 -17.08
CA ASP A 5 11.83 -9.79 -15.96
C ASP A 5 12.04 -9.08 -14.63
N SER A 6 13.03 -8.18 -14.55
CA SER A 6 13.28 -7.36 -13.35
C SER A 6 12.09 -6.48 -13.01
N ALA A 7 11.49 -5.86 -14.03
CA ALA A 7 10.32 -5.00 -13.85
C ALA A 7 9.11 -5.79 -13.33
N ILE A 8 8.91 -6.99 -13.84
CA ILE A 8 7.83 -7.88 -13.38
C ILE A 8 8.03 -8.28 -11.92
N LYS A 9 9.25 -8.64 -11.53
CA LYS A 9 9.58 -8.99 -10.14
C LYS A 9 9.34 -7.81 -9.21
N GLU A 10 9.75 -6.62 -9.63
CA GLU A 10 9.55 -5.39 -8.89
C GLU A 10 8.06 -5.08 -8.71
N LYS A 11 7.27 -5.32 -9.75
CA LYS A 11 5.81 -5.17 -9.70
C LYS A 11 5.19 -6.08 -8.65
N TYR A 12 5.55 -7.37 -8.64
CA TYR A 12 5.03 -8.33 -7.65
C TYR A 12 5.45 -7.95 -6.24
N LYS A 13 6.69 -7.54 -6.05
CA LYS A 13 7.20 -7.11 -4.75
C LYS A 13 6.46 -5.87 -4.24
N SER A 14 6.23 -4.90 -5.13
CA SER A 14 5.50 -3.68 -4.79
C SER A 14 4.04 -3.97 -4.46
N HIS A 15 3.42 -4.90 -5.18
CA HIS A 15 2.05 -5.34 -4.90
C HIS A 15 1.96 -5.98 -3.50
N GLU A 16 2.91 -6.83 -3.16
CA GLU A 16 2.97 -7.46 -1.85
C GLU A 16 3.09 -6.42 -0.74
N GLY A 17 3.96 -5.43 -0.93
CA GLY A 17 4.12 -4.33 0.02
C GLY A 17 2.84 -3.52 0.19
N TYR A 18 2.15 -3.23 -0.91
CA TYR A 18 0.87 -2.53 -0.89
C TYR A 18 -0.20 -3.36 -0.16
N ALA A 19 -0.30 -4.66 -0.46
CA ALA A 19 -1.27 -5.54 0.17
C ALA A 19 -1.08 -5.60 1.69
N LYS A 20 0.15 -5.66 2.16
CA LYS A 20 0.48 -5.64 3.58
C LYS A 20 0.09 -4.31 4.24
N ALA A 21 0.39 -3.20 3.59
CA ALA A 21 0.05 -1.86 4.10
C ALA A 21 -1.47 -1.65 4.13
N TYR A 22 -2.18 -2.14 3.12
CA TYR A 22 -3.64 -2.10 3.06
C TYR A 22 -4.26 -2.87 4.24
N LYS A 23 -3.78 -4.09 4.46
CA LYS A 23 -4.25 -4.94 5.55
C LYS A 23 -4.00 -4.29 6.92
N LYS A 24 -2.83 -3.69 7.10
CA LYS A 24 -2.48 -2.96 8.32
C LYS A 24 -3.43 -1.78 8.55
N ALA A 25 -3.73 -1.02 7.49
CA ALA A 25 -4.66 0.11 7.58
C ALA A 25 -6.06 -0.35 7.99
N LEU A 26 -6.56 -1.45 7.42
CA LEU A 26 -7.84 -2.02 7.79
C LEU A 26 -7.88 -2.45 9.26
N ASN A 27 -6.80 -3.06 9.75
CA ASN A 27 -6.72 -3.49 11.14
C ASN A 27 -6.74 -2.29 12.09
N LYS A 28 -6.04 -1.21 11.74
CA LYS A 28 -6.04 0.03 12.53
C LYS A 28 -7.42 0.67 12.54
N GLU A 29 -8.13 0.63 11.41
CA GLU A 29 -9.49 1.13 11.31
C GLU A 29 -10.43 0.34 12.22
N LYS A 30 -10.34 -0.97 12.21
CA LYS A 30 -11.15 -1.85 13.08
C LYS A 30 -10.87 -1.59 14.55
N GLU A 31 -9.60 -1.41 14.92
CA GLU A 31 -9.21 -1.09 16.28
C GLU A 31 -9.84 0.23 16.75
N LEU A 32 -9.82 1.23 15.89
CA LEU A 32 -10.41 2.53 16.22
C LEU A 32 -11.93 2.41 16.43
N PHE A 33 -12.64 1.75 15.52
CA PHE A 33 -14.09 1.60 15.63
C PHE A 33 -14.47 0.75 16.83
N SER A 34 -13.73 -0.31 17.14
CA SER A 34 -13.96 -1.12 18.34
C SER A 34 -13.77 -0.29 19.60
N TYR A 35 -12.72 0.54 19.62
CA TYR A 35 -12.45 1.39 20.76
C TYR A 35 -13.55 2.43 20.98
N LEU A 36 -14.08 3.02 19.89
CA LEU A 36 -15.15 4.01 19.97
C LEU A 36 -16.45 3.44 20.57
N ASN A 37 -16.64 2.14 20.51
CA ASN A 37 -17.80 1.46 21.08
C ASN A 37 -17.63 1.12 22.56
N GLU A 38 -16.44 1.34 23.13
CA GLU A 38 -16.19 1.09 24.54
C GLU A 38 -16.72 2.24 25.40
N ASP A 39 -17.26 1.89 26.57
CA ASP A 39 -17.82 2.89 27.50
C ASP A 39 -16.76 3.83 28.07
N ASN A 40 -15.51 3.38 28.11
CA ASN A 40 -14.42 4.13 28.71
C ASN A 40 -13.55 4.86 27.68
N ALA A 41 -14.04 5.05 26.47
CA ALA A 41 -13.29 5.72 25.41
C ALA A 41 -12.98 7.18 25.81
N THR A 42 -11.71 7.57 25.70
CA THR A 42 -11.27 8.93 25.99
C THR A 42 -10.86 9.64 24.70
N GLN A 43 -11.03 10.96 24.67
CA GLN A 43 -10.66 11.75 23.49
C GLN A 43 -9.17 11.65 23.20
N SER A 44 -8.33 11.60 24.23
CA SER A 44 -6.88 11.46 24.07
C SER A 44 -6.50 10.19 23.35
N GLU A 45 -7.09 9.05 23.73
CA GLU A 45 -6.82 7.77 23.09
C GLU A 45 -7.43 7.69 21.69
N VAL A 46 -8.60 8.28 21.47
CA VAL A 46 -9.20 8.38 20.14
C VAL A 46 -8.29 9.17 19.21
N ASP A 47 -7.75 10.28 19.68
CA ASP A 47 -6.81 11.10 18.89
C ASP A 47 -5.54 10.32 18.54
N GLY A 48 -4.99 9.56 19.51
CA GLY A 48 -3.83 8.72 19.29
C GLY A 48 -4.07 7.65 18.24
N LYS A 49 -5.20 6.94 18.35
CA LYS A 49 -5.57 5.90 17.39
C LYS A 49 -5.87 6.48 16.01
N SER A 50 -6.48 7.67 15.95
CA SER A 50 -6.73 8.38 14.70
C SER A 50 -5.44 8.77 13.99
N LYS A 51 -4.43 9.21 14.75
CA LYS A 51 -3.10 9.51 14.19
C LYS A 51 -2.43 8.25 13.63
N ASP A 52 -2.52 7.14 14.36
CA ASP A 52 -1.97 5.86 13.90
C ASP A 52 -2.64 5.40 12.61
N LEU A 53 -3.97 5.56 12.53
CA LEU A 53 -4.73 5.23 11.33
C LEU A 53 -4.30 6.11 10.15
N SER A 54 -4.15 7.41 10.37
CA SER A 54 -3.69 8.34 9.33
C SER A 54 -2.31 7.96 8.81
N LYS A 55 -1.40 7.57 9.70
CA LYS A 55 -0.06 7.10 9.31
C LYS A 55 -0.15 5.83 8.47
N ALA A 56 -1.04 4.90 8.85
CA ALA A 56 -1.22 3.65 8.12
C ALA A 56 -1.76 3.90 6.70
N TYR A 57 -2.72 4.83 6.55
CA TYR A 57 -3.23 5.23 5.23
C TYR A 57 -2.16 5.90 4.38
N LYS A 58 -1.35 6.76 4.99
CA LYS A 58 -0.26 7.44 4.28
C LYS A 58 0.76 6.43 3.76
N GLU A 59 1.12 5.45 4.59
CA GLU A 59 2.02 4.36 4.20
C GLU A 59 1.41 3.55 3.05
N MET A 60 0.12 3.23 3.16
CA MET A 60 -0.61 2.51 2.11
C MET A 60 -0.58 3.28 0.78
N ASN A 61 -0.81 4.58 0.82
CA ASN A 61 -0.77 5.42 -0.37
C ASN A 61 0.63 5.46 -0.99
N ASN A 62 1.68 5.53 -0.16
CA ASN A 62 3.05 5.49 -0.63
C ASN A 62 3.36 4.16 -1.32
N LYS A 63 2.91 3.06 -0.75
CA LYS A 63 3.07 1.72 -1.34
C LYS A 63 2.28 1.58 -2.63
N PHE A 64 1.09 2.15 -2.69
CA PHE A 64 0.28 2.18 -3.90
C PHE A 64 0.98 2.94 -5.02
N ASN A 65 1.57 4.09 -4.71
CA ASN A 65 2.32 4.88 -5.68
C ASN A 65 3.52 4.10 -6.23
N ALA A 66 4.24 3.39 -5.36
CA ALA A 66 5.36 2.54 -5.79
C ALA A 66 4.87 1.42 -6.72
N TYR A 67 3.75 0.80 -6.39
CA TYR A 67 3.14 -0.24 -7.21
C TYR A 67 2.71 0.31 -8.57
N SER A 68 2.07 1.49 -8.61
CA SER A 68 1.67 2.14 -9.86
C SER A 68 2.85 2.42 -10.78
N LYS A 69 3.96 2.89 -10.20
CA LYS A 69 5.20 3.13 -10.96
C LYS A 69 5.77 1.82 -11.51
N ALA A 70 5.70 0.76 -10.73
CA ALA A 70 6.18 -0.56 -11.16
C ALA A 70 5.33 -1.09 -12.32
N ILE A 71 4.02 -0.89 -12.29
CA ILE A 71 3.11 -1.26 -13.38
C ILE A 71 3.48 -0.49 -14.66
N GLU A 72 3.70 0.82 -14.55
CA GLU A 72 4.07 1.65 -15.69
C GLU A 72 5.40 1.20 -16.31
N LYS A 73 6.35 0.83 -15.46
CA LYS A 73 7.65 0.33 -15.91
C LYS A 73 7.51 -0.97 -16.69
N VAL A 74 6.69 -1.90 -16.20
CA VAL A 74 6.40 -3.16 -16.92
C VAL A 74 5.81 -2.87 -18.28
N LYS A 75 4.86 -1.94 -18.36
CA LYS A 75 4.24 -1.57 -19.64
C LYS A 75 5.25 -1.02 -20.64
N ARG A 76 6.15 -0.14 -20.17
CA ARG A 76 7.19 0.43 -21.03
C ARG A 76 8.16 -0.62 -21.53
N GLU A 77 8.63 -1.49 -20.63
CA GLU A 77 9.58 -2.55 -21.00
C GLU A 77 8.93 -3.54 -21.97
N LYS A 78 7.65 -3.83 -21.77
CA LYS A 78 6.90 -4.70 -22.68
C LYS A 78 6.78 -4.07 -24.06
N GLN A 79 6.50 -2.78 -24.15
CA GLN A 79 6.41 -2.05 -25.41
C GLN A 79 7.75 -2.07 -26.17
N GLU A 80 8.85 -1.88 -25.45
CA GLU A 80 10.19 -1.95 -26.04
C GLU A 80 10.49 -3.33 -26.61
N VAL A 81 10.13 -4.39 -25.90
CA VAL A 81 10.30 -5.76 -26.38
C VAL A 81 9.45 -6.00 -27.64
N ASP A 82 8.21 -5.52 -27.64
CA ASP A 82 7.31 -5.66 -28.79
C ASP A 82 7.84 -4.93 -30.03
N GLN A 83 8.50 -3.79 -29.83
CA GLN A 83 9.09 -3.01 -30.93
C GLN A 83 10.30 -3.70 -31.56
N LEU A 84 10.97 -4.57 -30.81
CA LEU A 84 12.11 -5.31 -31.31
C LEU A 84 11.72 -6.49 -32.24
N LYS A 85 10.47 -6.82 -32.28
CA LYS A 85 9.93 -7.83 -33.19
C LYS A 85 9.68 -7.24 -34.57
#